data_1b91477240cf5c05093a1dda61975e2d
#
_entry.id   1b91477240cf5c05093a1dda61975e2d
#
_cell.length_a   1.000
_cell.length_b   1.000
_cell.length_c   1.000
_cell.angle_alpha   90.00
_cell.angle_beta   90.00
_cell.angle_gamma   90.00
#
_symmetry.space_group_name_H-M   'P 1'
#
loop_
_entity.id
_entity.type
_entity.pdbx_description
1 polymer ?
#
loop_
_entity_poly.entity_id
_entity_poly.type
_entity_poly.pdbx_seq_one_letter_code
_entity_poly.pdbx_strand_id
1 'polypeptide(L)'
;MEDWKELQRQAYQNKVDHGFNVTDVPMEFCLLYGEVGEAYQAWSRQKPDVGEELADVAIYLLGLAEILDVDLGQEVRRKMDINRRRRYGVVDGVWQRLEDGSPGE
;
A
#
# COMPACT_ATOMS: atom_id res chain seq x y z
N MET A 1 14.95 9.65 9.62
CA MET A 1 13.94 9.08 8.72
C MET A 1 13.66 7.64 9.12
N GLU A 2 12.40 7.28 9.14
CA GLU A 2 12.01 5.92 9.51
C GLU A 2 12.49 4.90 8.48
N ASP A 3 12.92 3.75 8.99
CA ASP A 3 13.28 2.61 8.18
C ASP A 3 12.01 1.81 7.88
N TRP A 4 11.68 1.69 6.62
CA TRP A 4 10.47 0.98 6.20
C TRP A 4 10.49 -0.50 6.60
N LYS A 5 11.66 -1.13 6.56
CA LYS A 5 11.77 -2.54 6.97
C LYS A 5 11.48 -2.69 8.46
N GLU A 6 11.96 -1.74 9.25
CA GLU A 6 11.68 -1.77 10.69
C GLU A 6 10.20 -1.53 10.98
N LEU A 7 9.59 -0.57 10.28
CA LEU A 7 8.14 -0.35 10.41
C LEU A 7 7.36 -1.61 10.04
N GLN A 8 7.80 -2.28 8.98
CA GLN A 8 7.17 -3.53 8.53
C GLN A 8 7.22 -4.59 9.62
N ARG A 9 8.40 -4.77 10.22
CA ARG A 9 8.57 -5.75 11.29
C ARG A 9 7.74 -5.40 12.52
N GLN A 10 7.69 -4.11 12.86
CA GLN A 10 6.90 -3.65 14.01
C GLN A 10 5.41 -3.84 13.78
N ALA A 11 4.92 -3.56 12.57
CA ALA A 11 3.52 -3.79 12.22
C ALA A 11 3.16 -5.28 12.35
N TYR A 12 4.03 -6.14 11.87
CA TYR A 12 3.84 -7.58 12.00
C TYR A 12 3.88 -8.02 13.46
N GLN A 13 4.88 -7.57 14.20
CA GLN A 13 5.03 -7.96 15.60
C GLN A 13 3.84 -7.52 16.43
N ASN A 14 3.28 -6.35 16.14
CA ASN A 14 2.08 -5.89 16.81
C ASN A 14 0.90 -6.85 16.59
N LYS A 15 0.77 -7.39 15.38
CA LYS A 15 -0.25 -8.38 15.09
C LYS A 15 -0.05 -9.64 15.94
N VAL A 16 1.18 -10.12 16.00
CA VAL A 16 1.51 -11.30 16.81
C VAL A 16 1.19 -11.06 18.27
N ASP A 17 1.60 -9.91 18.79
CA ASP A 17 1.41 -9.58 20.22
C ASP A 17 -0.06 -9.50 20.60
N HIS A 18 -0.92 -9.09 19.67
CA HIS A 18 -2.35 -8.95 19.93
C HIS A 18 -3.14 -10.20 19.55
N GLY A 19 -2.47 -11.24 19.06
CA GLY A 19 -3.16 -12.45 18.61
C GLY A 19 -3.95 -12.28 17.33
N PHE A 20 -3.60 -11.27 16.53
CA PHE A 20 -4.27 -11.04 15.25
C PHE A 20 -3.80 -12.07 14.22
N ASN A 21 -4.56 -12.17 13.12
CA ASN A 21 -4.22 -13.10 12.05
C ASN A 21 -2.90 -12.72 11.37
N VAL A 22 -2.04 -13.72 11.17
CA VAL A 22 -0.79 -13.56 10.42
C VAL A 22 -0.56 -14.67 9.40
N THR A 23 -1.55 -15.53 9.18
CA THR A 23 -1.41 -16.69 8.30
C THR A 23 -2.41 -16.72 7.15
N ASP A 24 -3.60 -16.19 7.35
CA ASP A 24 -4.65 -16.18 6.34
C ASP A 24 -4.50 -14.92 5.48
N VAL A 25 -3.81 -15.07 4.35
CA VAL A 25 -3.50 -13.92 3.47
C VAL A 25 -4.77 -13.32 2.85
N PRO A 26 -5.73 -14.10 2.32
CA PRO A 26 -6.97 -13.51 1.82
C PRO A 26 -7.70 -12.67 2.87
N MET A 27 -7.70 -13.12 4.12
CA MET A 27 -8.30 -12.34 5.20
C MET A 27 -7.61 -11.01 5.38
N GLU A 28 -6.27 -10.99 5.31
CA GLU A 28 -5.51 -9.76 5.45
C GLU A 28 -5.82 -8.76 4.33
N PHE A 29 -6.00 -9.24 3.10
CA PHE A 29 -6.43 -8.37 2.01
C PHE A 29 -7.81 -7.78 2.27
N CYS A 30 -8.74 -8.59 2.78
CA CYS A 30 -10.09 -8.11 3.10
C CYS A 30 -10.05 -7.05 4.20
N LEU A 31 -9.22 -7.27 5.21
CA LEU A 31 -9.07 -6.28 6.29
C LEU A 31 -8.48 -4.97 5.77
N LEU A 32 -7.52 -5.07 4.85
CA LEU A 32 -6.95 -3.87 4.21
C LEU A 32 -8.02 -3.09 3.45
N TYR A 33 -8.86 -3.78 2.68
CA TYR A 33 -9.98 -3.12 1.99
C TYR A 33 -10.89 -2.39 2.98
N GLY A 34 -11.15 -3.01 4.14
CA GLY A 34 -11.96 -2.40 5.19
C GLY A 34 -11.35 -1.10 5.69
N GLU A 35 -10.03 -1.10 5.90
CA GLU A 35 -9.34 0.11 6.37
C GLU A 35 -9.41 1.23 5.34
N VAL A 36 -9.28 0.90 4.04
CA VAL A 36 -9.44 1.88 2.97
C VAL A 36 -10.84 2.48 3.02
N GLY A 37 -11.86 1.63 3.22
CA GLY A 37 -13.24 2.10 3.34
C GLY A 37 -13.44 3.05 4.51
N GLU A 38 -12.83 2.75 5.66
CA GLU A 38 -12.92 3.62 6.83
C GLU A 38 -12.25 4.97 6.59
N ALA A 39 -11.10 4.97 5.89
CA ALA A 39 -10.42 6.20 5.54
C ALA A 39 -11.29 7.06 4.61
N TYR A 40 -11.93 6.43 3.63
CA TYR A 40 -12.84 7.15 2.74
C TYR A 40 -14.02 7.75 3.51
N GLN A 41 -14.62 6.99 4.44
CA GLN A 41 -15.73 7.48 5.23
C GLN A 41 -15.31 8.67 6.11
N ALA A 42 -14.11 8.60 6.70
CA ALA A 42 -13.62 9.71 7.51
C ALA A 42 -13.49 10.97 6.66
N TRP A 43 -12.96 10.84 5.45
CA TRP A 43 -12.83 11.98 4.54
C TRP A 43 -14.20 12.49 4.09
N SER A 44 -15.07 11.60 3.63
CA SER A 44 -16.36 12.00 3.05
C SER A 44 -17.28 12.64 4.10
N ARG A 45 -17.11 12.27 5.36
CA ARG A 45 -17.88 12.84 6.48
C ARG A 45 -17.15 13.98 7.16
N GLN A 46 -16.04 14.43 6.59
CA GLN A 46 -15.26 15.57 7.08
C GLN A 46 -14.82 15.39 8.54
N LYS A 47 -14.46 14.17 8.90
CA LYS A 47 -13.97 13.88 10.24
C LYS A 47 -12.51 14.36 10.40
N PRO A 48 -12.11 14.75 11.61
CA PRO A 48 -10.75 15.25 11.82
C PRO A 48 -9.67 14.15 11.85
N ASP A 49 -10.05 12.88 11.87
CA ASP A 49 -9.14 11.76 12.05
C ASP A 49 -8.73 11.06 10.75
N VAL A 50 -8.88 11.74 9.60
CA VAL A 50 -8.50 11.18 8.31
C VAL A 50 -7.04 10.71 8.31
N GLY A 51 -6.15 11.48 8.95
CA GLY A 51 -4.74 11.10 9.02
C GLY A 51 -4.52 9.77 9.73
N GLU A 52 -5.22 9.56 10.83
CA GLU A 52 -5.14 8.30 11.57
C GLU A 52 -5.67 7.13 10.74
N GLU A 53 -6.76 7.35 10.02
CA GLU A 53 -7.35 6.30 9.20
C GLU A 53 -6.44 5.94 8.02
N LEU A 54 -5.78 6.93 7.42
CA LEU A 54 -4.79 6.66 6.39
C LEU A 54 -3.58 5.92 6.96
N ALA A 55 -3.20 6.24 8.20
CA ALA A 55 -2.12 5.53 8.88
C ALA A 55 -2.48 4.06 9.07
N ASP A 56 -3.73 3.75 9.42
CA ASP A 56 -4.17 2.38 9.58
C ASP A 56 -4.07 1.60 8.26
N VAL A 57 -4.41 2.23 7.15
CA VAL A 57 -4.24 1.61 5.83
C VAL A 57 -2.77 1.23 5.61
N ALA A 58 -1.87 2.16 5.90
CA ALA A 58 -0.43 1.92 5.72
C ALA A 58 0.07 0.82 6.65
N ILE A 59 -0.40 0.79 7.89
CA ILE A 59 0.01 -0.23 8.87
C ILE A 59 -0.43 -1.62 8.42
N TYR A 60 -1.66 -1.77 7.95
CA TYR A 60 -2.14 -3.05 7.42
C TYR A 60 -1.32 -3.49 6.21
N LEU A 61 -1.00 -2.54 5.33
CA LEU A 61 -0.17 -2.85 4.16
C LEU A 61 1.23 -3.29 4.55
N LEU A 62 1.84 -2.59 5.52
CA LEU A 62 3.17 -2.95 6.01
C LEU A 62 3.17 -4.35 6.64
N GLY A 63 2.15 -4.66 7.44
CA GLY A 63 2.03 -5.99 8.04
C GLY A 63 1.86 -7.07 7.00
N LEU A 64 1.05 -6.81 5.97
CA LEU A 64 0.86 -7.76 4.88
C LEU A 64 2.15 -7.99 4.11
N ALA A 65 2.91 -6.93 3.86
CA ALA A 65 4.20 -7.06 3.17
C ALA A 65 5.15 -7.97 3.97
N GLU A 66 5.16 -7.83 5.29
CA GLU A 66 6.00 -8.69 6.12
C GLU A 66 5.54 -10.14 6.06
N ILE A 67 4.23 -10.39 6.10
CA ILE A 67 3.67 -11.74 5.96
C ILE A 67 4.12 -12.38 4.65
N LEU A 68 4.15 -11.59 3.57
CA LEU A 68 4.49 -12.07 2.23
C LEU A 68 6.00 -12.05 1.95
N ASP A 69 6.80 -11.64 2.92
CA ASP A 69 8.26 -11.54 2.77
C ASP A 69 8.64 -10.61 1.62
N VAL A 70 7.96 -9.48 1.54
CA VAL A 70 8.21 -8.44 0.55
C VAL A 70 8.83 -7.24 1.24
N ASP A 71 9.93 -6.72 0.70
CA ASP A 71 10.52 -5.46 1.18
C ASP A 71 9.76 -4.32 0.52
N LEU A 72 8.73 -3.82 1.21
CA LEU A 72 7.79 -2.86 0.62
C LEU A 72 8.48 -1.54 0.27
N GLY A 73 9.37 -1.07 1.12
CA GLY A 73 10.09 0.18 0.85
C GLY A 73 10.90 0.10 -0.44
N GLN A 74 11.60 -1.00 -0.63
CA GLN A 74 12.38 -1.23 -1.84
C GLN A 74 11.46 -1.33 -3.07
N GLU A 75 10.34 -2.04 -2.93
CA GLU A 75 9.38 -2.19 -4.03
C GLU A 75 8.74 -0.85 -4.40
N VAL A 76 8.42 -0.02 -3.42
CA VAL A 76 7.87 1.30 -3.70
C VAL A 76 8.89 2.15 -4.47
N ARG A 77 10.14 2.14 -4.03
CA ARG A 77 11.20 2.90 -4.71
C ARG A 77 11.37 2.44 -6.15
N ARG A 78 11.46 1.11 -6.33
CA ARG A 78 11.62 0.52 -7.66
C ARG A 78 10.43 0.87 -8.56
N LYS A 79 9.22 0.75 -8.02
CA LYS A 79 8.01 1.00 -8.81
C LYS A 79 7.84 2.47 -9.16
N MET A 80 8.20 3.36 -8.25
CA MET A 80 8.17 4.79 -8.55
C MET A 80 9.12 5.14 -9.69
N ASP A 81 10.31 4.51 -9.73
CA ASP A 81 11.25 4.70 -10.83
C ASP A 81 10.65 4.24 -12.15
N ILE A 82 10.04 3.06 -12.15
CA ILE A 82 9.38 2.51 -13.33
C ILE A 82 8.28 3.48 -13.79
N ASN A 83 7.43 3.92 -12.87
CA ASN A 83 6.30 4.79 -13.20
C ASN A 83 6.77 6.13 -13.75
N ARG A 84 7.87 6.66 -13.23
CA ARG A 84 8.41 7.95 -13.69
C ARG A 84 8.83 7.88 -15.15
N ARG A 85 9.27 6.71 -15.62
CA ARG A 85 9.73 6.53 -17.01
C ARG A 85 8.58 6.19 -17.97
N ARG A 86 7.39 5.87 -17.45
CA ARG A 86 6.23 5.61 -18.28
C ARG A 86 5.71 6.89 -18.93
N ARG A 87 5.20 6.76 -20.13
CA ARG A 87 4.58 7.87 -20.84
C ARG A 87 3.09 7.62 -20.98
N TYR A 88 2.35 8.71 -20.91
CA TYR A 88 0.89 8.67 -21.01
C TYR A 88 0.44 9.69 -22.04
N GLY A 89 -0.68 9.42 -22.68
CA GLY A 89 -1.23 10.34 -23.66
C GLY A 89 -2.62 9.92 -24.09
N VAL A 90 -3.22 10.74 -24.92
CA VAL A 90 -4.55 10.49 -25.44
C VAL A 90 -4.42 9.73 -26.77
N VAL A 91 -5.05 8.55 -26.86
CA VAL A 91 -5.13 7.76 -28.07
C VAL A 91 -6.61 7.49 -28.33
N ASP A 92 -7.09 7.93 -29.51
CA ASP A 92 -8.50 7.79 -29.89
C ASP A 92 -9.44 8.37 -28.81
N GLY A 93 -9.06 9.53 -28.26
CA GLY A 93 -9.87 10.22 -27.25
C GLY A 93 -9.79 9.65 -25.85
N VAL A 94 -8.95 8.64 -25.63
CA VAL A 94 -8.83 7.97 -24.32
C VAL A 94 -7.43 8.16 -23.77
N TRP A 95 -7.36 8.53 -22.51
CA TRP A 95 -6.08 8.64 -21.80
C TRP A 95 -5.57 7.24 -21.49
N GLN A 96 -4.35 6.93 -21.91
CA GLN A 96 -3.78 5.60 -21.69
C GLN A 96 -2.27 5.65 -21.69
N ARG A 97 -1.67 4.56 -21.20
CA ARG A 97 -0.22 4.45 -21.18
C ARG A 97 0.30 4.21 -22.59
N LEU A 98 1.34 4.96 -22.95
CA LEU A 98 2.04 4.79 -24.21
C LEU A 98 3.21 3.85 -24.00
N GLU A 99 3.73 3.28 -25.10
CA GLU A 99 4.94 2.50 -25.06
C GLU A 99 6.12 3.40 -24.70
N ASP A 100 6.89 3.01 -23.68
CA ASP A 100 7.97 3.84 -23.18
C ASP A 100 9.35 3.33 -23.55
N GLY A 101 9.43 2.17 -24.17
CA GLY A 101 10.71 1.61 -24.58
C GLY A 101 11.59 1.13 -23.44
N SER A 102 11.06 1.07 -22.23
CA SER A 102 11.81 0.61 -21.07
C SER A 102 11.77 -0.92 -20.99
N PRO A 103 12.94 -1.58 -20.94
CA PRO A 103 12.95 -3.04 -20.81
C PRO A 103 12.38 -3.46 -19.46
N GLY A 104 11.66 -4.57 -19.42
CA GLY A 104 11.14 -5.13 -18.19
C GLY A 104 9.87 -4.47 -17.67
N GLU A 105 9.25 -3.66 -18.45
CA GLU A 105 7.98 -3.03 -18.12
C GLU A 105 6.78 -3.96 -18.28
#